data_da96deacaedb3f1fad7622854f8a7e2e
#
_entry.id   da96deacaedb3f1fad7622854f8a7e2e
#
_cell.length_a   1.000
_cell.length_b   1.000
_cell.length_c   1.000
_cell.angle_alpha   90.00
_cell.angle_beta   90.00
_cell.angle_gamma   90.00
#
_symmetry.space_group_name_H-M   'P 1'
#
loop_
_entity.id
_entity.type
_entity.pdbx_description
1 polymer ?
#
loop_
_entity_poly.entity_id
_entity_poly.type
_entity_poly.pdbx_seq_one_letter_code
_entity_poly.pdbx_strand_id
1 'polypeptide(L)'
;MDRICNLTRQQALDLLKKYNSELFHIQHALTVEGVMGWYAGELGYGGEADFWAQTGLLHDIDFERYPEQHCVKAPELLREGGVGEDMIHAICSHGYGLCCDVKPEHEMEKVLFA
;
A
#
# COMPACT_ATOMS: atom_id res chain seq x y z
N MET A 1 -19.96 -1.64 3.61
CA MET A 1 -19.19 -2.60 4.40
C MET A 1 -17.72 -2.19 4.40
N ASP A 2 -17.08 -2.20 5.57
CA ASP A 2 -15.69 -1.82 5.67
C ASP A 2 -14.78 -2.88 5.05
N ARG A 3 -13.75 -2.44 4.34
CA ARG A 3 -12.73 -3.33 3.81
C ARG A 3 -11.80 -3.75 4.93
N ILE A 4 -11.36 -4.99 4.90
CA ILE A 4 -10.49 -5.56 5.94
C ILE A 4 -9.20 -6.09 5.34
N CYS A 5 -8.15 -6.10 6.16
CA CYS A 5 -6.85 -6.64 5.76
C CYS A 5 -6.88 -8.17 5.75
N ASN A 6 -6.24 -8.77 4.75
CA ASN A 6 -6.03 -10.23 4.73
C ASN A 6 -4.83 -10.64 5.59
N LEU A 7 -3.93 -9.69 5.87
CA LEU A 7 -2.73 -9.92 6.69
C LEU A 7 -2.84 -9.15 8.00
N THR A 8 -2.22 -9.67 9.06
CA THR A 8 -2.00 -8.89 10.27
C THR A 8 -0.94 -7.83 9.99
N ARG A 9 -0.82 -6.81 10.86
CA ARG A 9 0.22 -5.81 10.72
C ARG A 9 1.62 -6.44 10.73
N GLN A 10 1.85 -7.43 11.58
CA GLN A 10 3.15 -8.11 11.66
C GLN A 10 3.46 -8.85 10.36
N GLN A 11 2.47 -9.54 9.79
CA GLN A 11 2.64 -10.24 8.52
C GLN A 11 2.96 -9.26 7.38
N ALA A 12 2.26 -8.12 7.34
CA ALA A 12 2.51 -7.09 6.34
C ALA A 12 3.91 -6.48 6.49
N LEU A 13 4.33 -6.22 7.73
CA LEU A 13 5.65 -5.68 8.02
C LEU A 13 6.75 -6.68 7.61
N ASP A 14 6.55 -7.96 7.88
CA ASP A 14 7.49 -9.01 7.49
C ASP A 14 7.59 -9.11 5.96
N LEU A 15 6.46 -8.98 5.26
CA LEU A 15 6.43 -8.97 3.81
C LEU A 15 7.21 -7.76 3.25
N LEU A 16 6.99 -6.58 3.82
CA LEU A 16 7.73 -5.38 3.43
C LEU A 16 9.24 -5.60 3.58
N LYS A 17 9.67 -6.12 4.73
CA LYS A 17 11.09 -6.32 5.04
C LYS A 17 11.73 -7.42 4.19
N LYS A 18 10.94 -8.33 3.64
CA LYS A 18 11.44 -9.35 2.73
C LYS A 18 12.04 -8.72 1.46
N TYR A 19 11.49 -7.60 1.01
CA TYR A 19 11.89 -6.92 -0.22
C TYR A 19 12.56 -5.58 0.01
N ASN A 20 12.61 -5.10 1.25
CA ASN A 20 13.17 -3.80 1.58
C ASN A 20 14.04 -3.90 2.84
N SER A 21 15.32 -3.62 2.70
CA SER A 21 16.27 -3.65 3.82
C SER A 21 16.81 -2.25 4.16
N GLU A 22 16.66 -1.29 3.25
CA GLU A 22 17.14 0.08 3.46
C GLU A 22 16.26 0.79 4.49
N LEU A 23 16.90 1.34 5.53
CA LEU A 23 16.19 2.04 6.59
C LEU A 23 15.32 3.17 6.05
N PHE A 24 15.82 3.89 5.05
CA PHE A 24 15.10 4.98 4.40
C PHE A 24 13.74 4.50 3.84
N HIS A 25 13.73 3.36 3.14
CA HIS A 25 12.49 2.83 2.56
C HIS A 25 11.51 2.36 3.62
N ILE A 26 12.03 1.75 4.69
CA ILE A 26 11.19 1.28 5.79
C ILE A 26 10.60 2.47 6.55
N GLN A 27 11.38 3.51 6.81
CA GLN A 27 10.87 4.72 7.48
C GLN A 27 9.81 5.41 6.64
N HIS A 28 10.01 5.51 5.32
CA HIS A 28 9.00 6.06 4.41
C HIS A 28 7.70 5.26 4.49
N ALA A 29 7.80 3.94 4.44
CA ALA A 29 6.63 3.07 4.53
C ALA A 29 5.87 3.26 5.83
N LEU A 30 6.58 3.35 6.96
CA LEU A 30 5.96 3.58 8.27
C LEU A 30 5.30 4.95 8.36
N THR A 31 5.90 5.96 7.74
CA THR A 31 5.34 7.30 7.68
C THR A 31 4.02 7.31 6.92
N VAL A 32 4.00 6.69 5.73
CA VAL A 32 2.79 6.63 4.91
C VAL A 32 1.72 5.78 5.58
N GLU A 33 2.10 4.71 6.29
CA GLU A 33 1.18 3.92 7.11
C GLU A 33 0.44 4.82 8.10
N GLY A 34 1.17 5.64 8.84
CA GLY A 34 0.58 6.54 9.83
C GLY A 34 -0.31 7.62 9.21
N VAL A 35 0.15 8.21 8.11
CA VAL A 35 -0.59 9.24 7.40
C VAL A 35 -1.91 8.70 6.84
N MET A 36 -1.88 7.54 6.22
CA MET A 36 -3.08 6.94 5.64
C MET A 36 -4.10 6.57 6.71
N GLY A 37 -3.65 5.99 7.84
CA GLY A 37 -4.53 5.70 8.96
C GLY A 37 -5.19 6.95 9.55
N TRP A 38 -4.43 8.05 9.64
CA TRP A 38 -4.95 9.32 10.12
C TRP A 38 -6.04 9.87 9.18
N TYR A 39 -5.78 9.85 7.87
CA TYR A 39 -6.78 10.31 6.89
C TYR A 39 -8.04 9.48 6.90
N ALA A 40 -7.94 8.16 7.16
CA ALA A 40 -9.13 7.32 7.27
C ALA A 40 -10.07 7.84 8.36
N GLY A 41 -9.52 8.19 9.53
CA GLY A 41 -10.31 8.77 10.61
C GLY A 41 -10.91 10.12 10.23
N GLU A 42 -10.12 11.01 9.62
CA GLU A 42 -10.55 12.37 9.29
C GLU A 42 -11.63 12.40 8.19
N LEU A 43 -11.59 11.44 7.26
CA LEU A 43 -12.53 11.40 6.13
C LEU A 43 -13.77 10.53 6.39
N GLY A 44 -13.93 10.03 7.61
CA GLY A 44 -15.10 9.24 7.98
C GLY A 44 -14.99 7.74 7.69
N TYR A 45 -13.78 7.23 7.45
CA TYR A 45 -13.52 5.81 7.18
C TYR A 45 -12.80 5.12 8.34
N GLY A 46 -13.08 5.55 9.58
CA GLY A 46 -12.39 5.03 10.76
C GLY A 46 -12.45 3.51 10.90
N GLY A 47 -13.54 2.87 10.42
CA GLY A 47 -13.66 1.41 10.42
C GLY A 47 -12.72 0.71 9.45
N GLU A 48 -12.11 1.45 8.50
CA GLU A 48 -11.13 0.93 7.55
C GLU A 48 -9.72 1.43 7.82
N ALA A 49 -9.47 2.02 9.00
CA ALA A 49 -8.17 2.63 9.28
C ALA A 49 -7.00 1.64 9.09
N ASP A 50 -7.18 0.39 9.51
CA ASP A 50 -6.15 -0.64 9.35
C ASP A 50 -5.89 -0.96 7.87
N PHE A 51 -6.94 -0.99 7.06
CA PHE A 51 -6.82 -1.23 5.62
C PHE A 51 -6.05 -0.07 4.95
N TRP A 52 -6.41 1.17 5.28
CA TRP A 52 -5.72 2.35 4.76
C TRP A 52 -4.26 2.36 5.17
N ALA A 53 -3.99 2.08 6.45
CA ALA A 53 -2.63 2.06 6.99
C ALA A 53 -1.78 0.99 6.30
N GLN A 54 -2.30 -0.23 6.16
CA GLN A 54 -1.56 -1.32 5.52
C GLN A 54 -1.31 -1.06 4.04
N THR A 55 -2.27 -0.45 3.35
CA THR A 55 -2.09 -0.03 1.96
C THR A 55 -0.91 0.94 1.86
N GLY A 56 -0.84 1.92 2.77
CA GLY A 56 0.27 2.86 2.82
C GLY A 56 1.60 2.20 3.13
N LEU A 57 1.60 1.23 4.05
CA LEU A 57 2.81 0.50 4.42
C LEU A 57 3.41 -0.26 3.23
N LEU A 58 2.57 -0.81 2.38
CA LEU A 58 3.00 -1.68 1.28
C LEU A 58 3.08 -0.98 -0.09
N HIS A 59 2.76 0.31 -0.16
CA HIS A 59 2.60 0.98 -1.47
C HIS A 59 3.87 1.02 -2.33
N ASP A 60 5.05 1.01 -1.74
CA ASP A 60 6.32 1.04 -2.45
C ASP A 60 7.12 -0.27 -2.27
N ILE A 61 6.44 -1.39 -2.03
CA ILE A 61 7.10 -2.67 -1.72
C ILE A 61 8.13 -3.08 -2.77
N ASP A 62 7.89 -2.74 -4.04
CA ASP A 62 8.75 -3.15 -5.15
C ASP A 62 9.85 -2.14 -5.50
N PHE A 63 9.87 -0.97 -4.86
CA PHE A 63 10.74 0.12 -5.29
C PHE A 63 12.23 -0.18 -5.08
N GLU A 64 12.61 -0.78 -3.94
CA GLU A 64 14.01 -1.01 -3.62
C GLU A 64 14.67 -2.03 -4.56
N ARG A 65 14.00 -3.15 -4.81
CA ARG A 65 14.56 -4.23 -5.63
C ARG A 65 14.26 -4.11 -7.11
N TYR A 66 13.14 -3.48 -7.44
CA TYR A 66 12.64 -3.40 -8.81
C TYR A 66 12.27 -1.96 -9.18
N PRO A 67 13.20 -0.99 -9.03
CA PRO A 67 12.86 0.42 -9.26
C PRO A 67 12.40 0.70 -10.69
N GLU A 68 12.89 -0.04 -11.67
CA GLU A 68 12.48 0.12 -13.07
C GLU A 68 11.15 -0.56 -13.38
N GLN A 69 10.64 -1.38 -12.44
CA GLN A 69 9.37 -2.10 -12.57
C GLN A 69 8.41 -1.72 -11.45
N HIS A 70 8.57 -0.53 -10.89
CA HIS A 70 7.70 -0.03 -9.82
C HIS A 70 6.25 -0.05 -10.28
N CYS A 71 5.35 -0.50 -9.43
CA CYS A 71 3.92 -0.73 -9.70
C CYS A 71 3.64 -1.90 -10.65
N VAL A 72 4.61 -2.33 -11.45
CA VAL A 72 4.45 -3.50 -12.32
C VAL A 72 4.75 -4.79 -11.56
N LYS A 73 5.79 -4.76 -10.73
CA LYS A 73 6.21 -5.91 -9.93
C LYS A 73 5.37 -6.09 -8.67
N ALA A 74 4.84 -5.00 -8.13
CA ALA A 74 4.09 -5.00 -6.86
C ALA A 74 2.94 -6.02 -6.83
N PRO A 75 2.07 -6.12 -7.85
CA PRO A 75 0.96 -7.09 -7.80
C PRO A 75 1.44 -8.52 -7.58
N GLU A 76 2.52 -8.92 -8.24
CA GLU A 76 3.08 -10.27 -8.09
C GLU A 76 3.57 -10.51 -6.66
N LEU A 77 4.35 -9.57 -6.11
CA LEU A 77 4.89 -9.69 -4.75
C LEU A 77 3.77 -9.72 -3.72
N LEU A 78 2.76 -8.89 -3.90
CA LEU A 78 1.64 -8.79 -2.97
C LEU A 78 0.77 -10.04 -3.00
N ARG A 79 0.50 -10.60 -4.18
CA ARG A 79 -0.28 -11.83 -4.29
C ARG A 79 0.42 -13.01 -3.64
N GLU A 80 1.72 -13.12 -3.85
CA GLU A 80 2.54 -14.17 -3.22
C GLU A 80 2.50 -14.04 -1.70
N GLY A 81 2.42 -12.83 -1.19
CA GLY A 81 2.36 -12.56 0.24
C GLY A 81 0.98 -12.73 0.87
N GLY A 82 -0.06 -12.98 0.07
CA GLY A 82 -1.41 -13.18 0.58
C GLY A 82 -2.26 -11.92 0.68
N VAL A 83 -1.87 -10.84 0.02
CA VAL A 83 -2.62 -9.58 0.02
C VAL A 83 -3.83 -9.70 -0.91
N GLY A 84 -4.97 -9.16 -0.49
CA GLY A 84 -6.20 -9.20 -1.28
C GLY A 84 -6.19 -8.26 -2.48
N GLU A 85 -7.02 -8.57 -3.50
CA GLU A 85 -7.03 -7.84 -4.77
C GLU A 85 -7.46 -6.39 -4.65
N ASP A 86 -8.35 -6.06 -3.71
CA ASP A 86 -8.78 -4.67 -3.51
C ASP A 86 -7.64 -3.81 -2.97
N MET A 87 -6.80 -4.35 -2.10
CA MET A 87 -5.61 -3.64 -1.61
C MET A 87 -4.55 -3.54 -2.70
N ILE A 88 -4.36 -4.59 -3.51
CA ILE A 88 -3.43 -4.57 -4.66
C ILE A 88 -3.84 -3.47 -5.64
N HIS A 89 -5.13 -3.37 -5.97
CA HIS A 89 -5.65 -2.30 -6.83
C HIS A 89 -5.32 -0.92 -6.23
N ALA A 90 -5.57 -0.75 -4.94
CA ALA A 90 -5.31 0.52 -4.26
C ALA A 90 -3.83 0.88 -4.32
N ILE A 91 -2.96 -0.08 -4.05
CA ILE A 91 -1.51 0.15 -4.08
C ILE A 91 -1.06 0.52 -5.50
N CYS A 92 -1.50 -0.20 -6.51
CA CYS A 92 -1.10 0.07 -7.89
C CYS A 92 -1.58 1.43 -8.37
N SER A 93 -2.75 1.88 -7.92
CA SER A 93 -3.33 3.14 -8.37
C SER A 93 -2.50 4.38 -8.00
N HIS A 94 -1.60 4.29 -7.00
CA HIS A 94 -0.79 5.45 -6.62
C HIS A 94 0.19 5.85 -7.73
N GLY A 95 0.53 4.95 -8.63
CA GLY A 95 1.40 5.21 -9.77
C GLY A 95 0.68 5.55 -11.07
N TYR A 96 -0.63 5.80 -11.00
CA TYR A 96 -1.43 6.08 -12.19
C TYR A 96 -0.84 7.23 -13.01
N GLY A 97 -0.72 7.00 -14.30
CA GLY A 97 -0.19 7.98 -15.23
C GLY A 97 1.34 8.02 -15.32
N LEU A 98 2.06 7.43 -14.35
CA LEU A 98 3.52 7.40 -14.34
C LEU A 98 4.05 5.99 -14.58
N CYS A 99 3.55 5.01 -13.86
CA CYS A 99 4.06 3.64 -13.95
C CYS A 99 2.98 2.57 -14.12
N CYS A 100 1.71 2.94 -14.13
CA CYS A 100 0.62 1.99 -14.40
C CYS A 100 -0.62 2.70 -14.92
N ASP A 101 -1.58 1.90 -15.42
CA ASP A 101 -2.85 2.40 -15.96
C ASP A 101 -4.02 2.21 -14.99
N VAL A 102 -3.76 1.79 -13.76
CA VAL A 102 -4.80 1.58 -12.76
C VAL A 102 -5.22 2.94 -12.18
N LYS A 103 -6.44 3.36 -12.50
CA LYS A 103 -6.95 4.67 -12.10
C LYS A 103 -7.43 4.65 -10.65
N PRO A 104 -7.09 5.67 -9.84
CA PRO A 104 -7.65 5.81 -8.49
C PRO A 104 -9.17 6.01 -8.57
N GLU A 105 -9.93 5.11 -7.95
CA GLU A 105 -11.40 5.15 -7.97
C GLU A 105 -11.97 5.43 -6.59
N HIS A 106 -11.44 4.78 -5.56
CA HIS A 106 -11.88 4.98 -4.19
C HIS A 106 -11.22 6.23 -3.61
N GLU A 107 -11.89 6.90 -2.66
CA GLU A 107 -11.33 8.09 -2.02
C GLU A 107 -9.96 7.82 -1.38
N MET A 108 -9.78 6.66 -0.75
CA MET A 108 -8.49 6.26 -0.21
C MET A 108 -7.41 6.23 -1.29
N GLU A 109 -7.73 5.73 -2.46
CA GLU A 109 -6.79 5.65 -3.59
C GLU A 109 -6.41 7.05 -4.06
N LYS A 110 -7.35 7.98 -4.07
CA LYS A 110 -7.09 9.36 -4.44
C LYS A 110 -6.19 10.05 -3.41
N VAL A 111 -6.36 9.75 -2.13
CA VAL A 111 -5.50 10.27 -1.07
C VAL A 111 -4.07 9.72 -1.23
N LEU A 112 -3.93 8.42 -1.47
CA LEU A 112 -2.62 7.79 -1.67
C LEU A 112 -1.94 8.34 -2.92
N PHE A 113 -2.70 8.57 -4.00
CA PHE A 113 -2.19 9.12 -5.26
C PHE A 113 -1.63 10.52 -5.08
N ALA A 114 -2.30 11.31 -4.27
CA ALA A 114 -1.84 12.67 -3.99
C ALA A 114 -0.57 12.65 -3.15
#